data_c513e3275e05f6086c50619272c1ced5
#
_entry.id   c513e3275e05f6086c50619272c1ced5
#
_cell.length_a   1.000
_cell.length_b   1.000
_cell.length_c   1.000
_cell.angle_alpha   90.00
_cell.angle_beta   90.00
_cell.angle_gamma   90.00
#
_symmetry.space_group_name_H-M   'P 1'
#
loop_
_entity.id
_entity.type
_entity.pdbx_description
1 polymer ?
#
loop_
_entity_poly.entity_id
_entity_poly.type
_entity_poly.pdbx_seq_one_letter_code
_entity_poly.pdbx_strand_id
1 'polypeptide(L)'
;MVASLESNAYPTLPVGLSITSAQNEGDLKSWAKVLTGSDDVRFIGQVARLRSARTEDNEPAFEHLLARIEDEIVACAAVFGGTDAAEVQHVVTDARLRRRGIGTSMTTAAMLLAAERGYSRAVLTASPDGVEIYRRLGFHTCGTVRRYLHLPRR
;
A
#
# COMPACT_ATOMS: atom_id res chain seq x y z
N MET A 1 7.40 4.19 10.78
CA MET A 1 6.59 5.38 11.13
C MET A 1 5.20 4.92 11.57
N VAL A 2 4.53 5.65 12.42
CA VAL A 2 3.19 5.37 12.96
C VAL A 2 2.31 6.61 12.89
N ALA A 3 1.01 6.41 12.62
CA ALA A 3 -0.01 7.47 12.66
C ALA A 3 -1.27 6.97 13.39
N SER A 4 -2.01 7.89 14.05
CA SER A 4 -3.37 7.64 14.52
C SER A 4 -4.34 7.68 13.34
N LEU A 5 -5.39 6.87 13.39
CA LEU A 5 -6.44 6.79 12.38
C LEU A 5 -7.75 7.47 12.81
N GLU A 6 -7.79 8.05 14.02
CA GLU A 6 -9.02 8.61 14.61
C GLU A 6 -9.58 9.85 13.90
N SER A 7 -8.83 10.48 12.99
CA SER A 7 -9.20 11.75 12.36
C SER A 7 -8.76 11.86 10.90
N ASN A 8 -8.98 10.82 10.10
CA ASN A 8 -8.61 10.88 8.68
C ASN A 8 -9.75 11.41 7.82
N ALA A 9 -9.53 12.55 7.17
CA ALA A 9 -10.40 13.04 6.12
C ALA A 9 -10.24 12.21 4.84
N TYR A 10 -11.32 12.04 4.09
CA TYR A 10 -11.24 11.44 2.75
C TYR A 10 -10.29 12.25 1.86
N PRO A 11 -9.43 11.57 1.09
CA PRO A 11 -8.51 12.29 0.22
C PRO A 11 -9.26 13.02 -0.88
N THR A 12 -8.86 14.25 -1.17
CA THR A 12 -9.20 14.86 -2.45
C THR A 12 -8.41 14.14 -3.52
N LEU A 13 -9.08 13.34 -4.33
CA LEU A 13 -8.42 12.60 -5.41
C LEU A 13 -8.03 13.54 -6.54
N PRO A 14 -6.87 13.35 -7.16
CA PRO A 14 -6.54 13.98 -8.45
C PRO A 14 -7.63 13.70 -9.48
N VAL A 15 -7.84 14.65 -10.38
CA VAL A 15 -8.86 14.53 -11.44
C VAL A 15 -8.65 13.25 -12.25
N GLY A 16 -9.72 12.47 -12.42
CA GLY A 16 -9.72 11.21 -13.15
C GLY A 16 -9.11 10.01 -12.40
N LEU A 17 -8.63 10.20 -11.16
CA LEU A 17 -8.10 9.10 -10.35
C LEU A 17 -9.25 8.38 -9.61
N SER A 18 -9.31 7.07 -9.72
CA SER A 18 -10.13 6.20 -8.88
C SER A 18 -9.25 5.22 -8.11
N ILE A 19 -9.66 4.86 -6.89
CA ILE A 19 -8.96 3.88 -6.05
C ILE A 19 -9.96 2.80 -5.63
N THR A 20 -9.60 1.54 -5.86
CA THR A 20 -10.45 0.38 -5.54
C THR A 20 -9.60 -0.75 -4.97
N SER A 21 -10.23 -1.64 -4.20
CA SER A 21 -9.62 -2.93 -3.85
C SER A 21 -9.57 -3.87 -5.06
N ALA A 22 -8.51 -4.68 -5.13
CA ALA A 22 -8.38 -5.73 -6.14
C ALA A 22 -9.48 -6.79 -5.95
N GLN A 23 -10.27 -7.07 -6.98
CA GLN A 23 -11.43 -7.96 -6.91
C GLN A 23 -11.13 -9.37 -7.44
N ASN A 24 -10.19 -9.49 -8.37
CA ASN A 24 -9.93 -10.71 -9.12
C ASN A 24 -8.44 -10.93 -9.39
N GLU A 25 -8.10 -12.05 -10.00
CA GLU A 25 -6.71 -12.39 -10.34
C GLU A 25 -6.07 -11.42 -11.34
N GLY A 26 -6.85 -10.87 -12.26
CA GLY A 26 -6.37 -9.87 -13.22
C GLY A 26 -5.93 -8.57 -12.51
N ASP A 27 -6.70 -8.14 -11.51
CA ASP A 27 -6.33 -7.00 -10.66
C ASP A 27 -5.04 -7.28 -9.89
N LEU A 28 -4.86 -8.49 -9.34
CA LEU A 28 -3.64 -8.86 -8.63
C LEU A 28 -2.42 -8.93 -9.56
N LYS A 29 -2.59 -9.39 -10.79
CA LYS A 29 -1.52 -9.36 -11.81
C LYS A 29 -1.10 -7.92 -12.10
N SER A 30 -2.07 -7.04 -12.29
CA SER A 30 -1.81 -5.63 -12.54
C SER A 30 -1.17 -4.93 -11.34
N TRP A 31 -1.62 -5.26 -10.12
CA TRP A 31 -1.02 -4.79 -8.88
C TRP A 31 0.46 -5.21 -8.78
N ALA A 32 0.75 -6.49 -9.03
CA ALA A 32 2.10 -7.03 -9.00
C ALA A 32 3.00 -6.39 -10.07
N LYS A 33 2.47 -6.14 -11.26
CA LYS A 33 3.18 -5.45 -12.34
C LYS A 33 3.57 -4.03 -11.97
N VAL A 34 2.67 -3.25 -11.37
CA VAL A 34 2.99 -1.90 -10.90
C VAL A 34 4.04 -1.93 -9.80
N LEU A 35 3.92 -2.88 -8.85
CA LEU A 35 4.89 -3.01 -7.76
C LEU A 35 6.30 -3.33 -8.24
N THR A 36 6.45 -4.27 -9.17
CA THR A 36 7.75 -4.79 -9.57
C THR A 36 8.30 -4.19 -10.86
N GLY A 37 7.44 -3.56 -11.65
CA GLY A 37 7.76 -3.17 -13.03
C GLY A 37 7.93 -4.39 -13.97
N SER A 38 7.44 -5.58 -13.59
CA SER A 38 7.64 -6.85 -14.28
C SER A 38 6.38 -7.70 -14.30
N ASP A 39 6.26 -8.55 -15.30
CA ASP A 39 5.20 -9.56 -15.45
C ASP A 39 5.65 -10.94 -14.88
N ASP A 40 6.53 -10.99 -13.86
CA ASP A 40 7.02 -12.26 -13.27
C ASP A 40 5.87 -13.03 -12.61
N VAL A 41 5.46 -14.12 -13.24
CA VAL A 41 4.36 -14.99 -12.79
C VAL A 41 4.59 -15.63 -11.41
N ARG A 42 5.85 -15.81 -10.99
CA ARG A 42 6.17 -16.39 -9.68
C ARG A 42 5.80 -15.41 -8.57
N PHE A 43 6.05 -14.12 -8.78
CA PHE A 43 5.68 -13.07 -7.85
C PHE A 43 4.15 -12.92 -7.77
N ILE A 44 3.46 -12.97 -8.91
CA ILE A 44 1.99 -12.94 -8.96
C ILE A 44 1.38 -14.07 -8.13
N GLY A 45 1.93 -15.29 -8.24
CA GLY A 45 1.49 -16.43 -7.43
C GLY A 45 1.69 -16.23 -5.91
N GLN A 46 2.75 -15.54 -5.49
CA GLN A 46 2.95 -15.17 -4.08
C GLN A 46 1.91 -14.14 -3.60
N VAL A 47 1.63 -13.12 -4.38
CA VAL A 47 0.60 -12.11 -4.07
C VAL A 47 -0.78 -12.76 -3.95
N ALA A 48 -1.13 -13.68 -4.85
CA ALA A 48 -2.40 -14.40 -4.79
C ALA A 48 -2.54 -15.25 -3.51
N ARG A 49 -1.45 -15.86 -3.03
CA ARG A 49 -1.43 -16.60 -1.76
C ARG A 49 -1.62 -15.67 -0.56
N LEU A 50 -0.99 -14.50 -0.55
CA LEU A 50 -1.17 -13.51 0.53
C LEU A 50 -2.63 -13.03 0.62
N ARG A 51 -3.31 -12.90 -0.52
CA ARG A 51 -4.74 -12.53 -0.54
C ARG A 51 -5.63 -13.58 0.14
N SER A 52 -5.28 -14.86 0.10
CA SER A 52 -6.05 -15.93 0.75
C SER A 52 -5.78 -16.06 2.25
N ALA A 53 -4.76 -15.37 2.78
CA ALA A 53 -4.50 -15.34 4.22
C ALA A 53 -5.62 -14.62 4.96
N ARG A 54 -5.95 -15.13 6.15
CA ARG A 54 -6.99 -14.56 7.02
C ARG A 54 -6.40 -14.20 8.39
N THR A 55 -7.00 -13.20 9.03
CA THR A 55 -6.80 -12.89 10.44
C THR A 55 -7.53 -13.91 11.32
N GLU A 56 -7.34 -13.82 12.64
CA GLU A 56 -8.08 -14.65 13.62
C GLU A 56 -9.60 -14.46 13.51
N ASP A 57 -10.07 -13.27 13.16
CA ASP A 57 -11.49 -12.94 12.95
C ASP A 57 -12.01 -13.33 11.54
N ASN A 58 -11.22 -14.10 10.77
CA ASN A 58 -11.54 -14.54 9.41
C ASN A 58 -11.61 -13.40 8.35
N GLU A 59 -11.14 -12.20 8.68
CA GLU A 59 -11.03 -11.10 7.74
C GLU A 59 -9.80 -11.26 6.82
N PRO A 60 -9.80 -10.68 5.60
CA PRO A 60 -8.61 -10.70 4.75
C PRO A 60 -7.41 -10.08 5.47
N ALA A 61 -6.34 -10.87 5.67
CA ALA A 61 -5.12 -10.36 6.28
C ALA A 61 -4.41 -9.32 5.38
N PHE A 62 -4.58 -9.45 4.06
CA PHE A 62 -4.05 -8.50 3.08
C PHE A 62 -5.16 -7.95 2.19
N GLU A 63 -5.17 -6.63 2.04
CA GLU A 63 -5.98 -5.93 1.04
C GLU A 63 -5.07 -5.23 0.05
N HIS A 64 -5.32 -5.46 -1.22
CA HIS A 64 -4.54 -4.88 -2.32
C HIS A 64 -5.34 -3.75 -2.97
N LEU A 65 -4.81 -2.53 -2.93
CA LEU A 65 -5.43 -1.34 -3.52
C LEU A 65 -4.79 -1.02 -4.87
N LEU A 66 -5.62 -0.57 -5.79
CA LEU A 66 -5.26 -0.15 -7.13
C LEU A 66 -5.77 1.25 -7.41
N ALA A 67 -4.93 2.11 -7.96
CA ALA A 67 -5.36 3.39 -8.51
C ALA A 67 -5.39 3.33 -10.04
N ARG A 68 -6.47 3.86 -10.63
CA ARG A 68 -6.68 3.94 -12.07
C ARG A 68 -6.86 5.39 -12.50
N ILE A 69 -6.29 5.70 -13.66
CA ILE A 69 -6.64 6.89 -14.45
C ILE A 69 -7.14 6.34 -15.78
N GLU A 70 -8.40 6.66 -16.14
CA GLU A 70 -9.11 5.98 -17.22
C GLU A 70 -9.09 4.46 -16.97
N ASP A 71 -8.58 3.67 -17.91
CA ASP A 71 -8.46 2.21 -17.77
C ASP A 71 -7.06 1.73 -17.36
N GLU A 72 -6.08 2.65 -17.24
CA GLU A 72 -4.69 2.31 -16.88
C GLU A 72 -4.51 2.26 -15.36
N ILE A 73 -3.94 1.16 -14.85
CA ILE A 73 -3.53 1.07 -13.45
C ILE A 73 -2.19 1.77 -13.28
N VAL A 74 -2.18 2.82 -12.45
CA VAL A 74 -1.08 3.77 -12.32
C VAL A 74 -0.40 3.76 -10.96
N ALA A 75 -1.03 3.14 -9.96
CA ALA A 75 -0.43 2.99 -8.64
C ALA A 75 -1.02 1.77 -7.91
N CYS A 76 -0.28 1.30 -6.92
CA CYS A 76 -0.71 0.22 -6.05
C CYS A 76 -0.34 0.51 -4.59
N ALA A 77 -1.05 -0.13 -3.67
CA ALA A 77 -0.71 -0.21 -2.25
C ALA A 77 -1.26 -1.51 -1.68
N ALA A 78 -0.83 -1.88 -0.46
CA ALA A 78 -1.45 -2.94 0.30
C ALA A 78 -1.63 -2.52 1.76
N VAL A 79 -2.65 -3.08 2.40
CA VAL A 79 -2.89 -2.98 3.83
C VAL A 79 -2.79 -4.39 4.41
N PHE A 80 -1.94 -4.56 5.40
CA PHE A 80 -1.82 -5.78 6.18
C PHE A 80 -2.43 -5.57 7.56
N GLY A 81 -3.37 -6.42 7.94
CA GLY A 81 -3.97 -6.42 9.27
C GLY A 81 -3.07 -7.12 10.28
N GLY A 82 -2.46 -6.36 11.20
CA GLY A 82 -1.75 -6.91 12.35
C GLY A 82 -2.66 -6.98 13.58
N THR A 83 -2.11 -7.37 14.74
CA THR A 83 -2.87 -7.46 16.00
C THR A 83 -3.29 -6.09 16.53
N ASP A 84 -2.36 -5.13 16.56
CA ASP A 84 -2.57 -3.82 17.21
C ASP A 84 -2.59 -2.63 16.25
N ALA A 85 -2.18 -2.83 15.01
CA ALA A 85 -2.09 -1.79 13.99
C ALA A 85 -2.18 -2.40 12.59
N ALA A 86 -2.69 -1.64 11.65
CA ALA A 86 -2.60 -1.98 10.24
C ALA A 86 -1.28 -1.49 9.66
N GLU A 87 -0.61 -2.31 8.83
CA GLU A 87 0.59 -1.90 8.11
C GLU A 87 0.25 -1.50 6.67
N VAL A 88 0.59 -0.26 6.31
CA VAL A 88 0.51 0.22 4.93
C VAL A 88 1.80 -0.14 4.22
N GLN A 89 1.69 -0.95 3.17
CA GLN A 89 2.82 -1.50 2.43
C GLN A 89 2.72 -1.18 0.93
N HIS A 90 3.85 -1.29 0.25
CA HIS A 90 3.90 -1.31 -1.22
C HIS A 90 3.22 -0.12 -1.92
N VAL A 91 3.31 1.08 -1.33
CA VAL A 91 2.81 2.29 -1.99
C VAL A 91 3.75 2.66 -3.13
N VAL A 92 3.33 2.31 -4.35
CA VAL A 92 4.10 2.56 -5.57
C VAL A 92 3.25 3.30 -6.58
N THR A 93 3.81 4.33 -7.18
CA THR A 93 3.22 5.08 -8.31
C THR A 93 4.11 4.93 -9.54
N ASP A 94 3.50 4.71 -10.70
CA ASP A 94 4.19 4.70 -12.00
C ASP A 94 5.12 5.91 -12.12
N ALA A 95 6.36 5.67 -12.51
CA ALA A 95 7.39 6.71 -12.58
C ALA A 95 6.98 7.93 -13.42
N ARG A 96 6.21 7.69 -14.50
CA ARG A 96 5.69 8.73 -15.41
C ARG A 96 4.69 9.68 -14.75
N LEU A 97 4.04 9.24 -13.66
CA LEU A 97 2.93 9.93 -13.01
C LEU A 97 3.25 10.37 -11.57
N ARG A 98 4.50 10.29 -11.16
CA ARG A 98 4.95 10.77 -9.85
C ARG A 98 4.77 12.27 -9.70
N ARG A 99 4.77 12.74 -8.44
CA ARG A 99 4.63 14.16 -8.05
C ARG A 99 3.28 14.81 -8.42
N ARG A 100 2.26 13.98 -8.66
CA ARG A 100 0.88 14.40 -8.95
C ARG A 100 -0.10 14.11 -7.79
N GLY A 101 0.38 13.83 -6.58
CA GLY A 101 -0.46 13.54 -5.40
C GLY A 101 -0.95 12.09 -5.31
N ILE A 102 -0.72 11.24 -6.32
CA ILE A 102 -1.25 9.86 -6.37
C ILE A 102 -0.79 9.03 -5.16
N GLY A 103 0.51 9.08 -4.80
CA GLY A 103 1.04 8.36 -3.64
C GLY A 103 0.42 8.82 -2.32
N THR A 104 0.12 10.11 -2.18
CA THR A 104 -0.62 10.67 -1.04
C THR A 104 -2.03 10.09 -0.99
N SER A 105 -2.76 10.12 -2.10
CA SER A 105 -4.11 9.56 -2.21
C SER A 105 -4.15 8.06 -1.90
N MET A 106 -3.19 7.30 -2.42
CA MET A 106 -3.06 5.86 -2.13
C MET A 106 -2.83 5.59 -0.64
N THR A 107 -1.93 6.34 -0.01
CA THR A 107 -1.67 6.19 1.43
C THR A 107 -2.90 6.55 2.26
N THR A 108 -3.58 7.65 1.92
CA THR A 108 -4.82 8.04 2.63
C THR A 108 -5.91 7.00 2.45
N ALA A 109 -6.11 6.46 1.25
CA ALA A 109 -7.08 5.39 1.01
C ALA A 109 -6.74 4.13 1.84
N ALA A 110 -5.46 3.77 1.94
CA ALA A 110 -5.02 2.66 2.79
C ALA A 110 -5.27 2.91 4.28
N MET A 111 -5.05 4.15 4.76
CA MET A 111 -5.36 4.55 6.14
C MET A 111 -6.87 4.50 6.43
N LEU A 112 -7.71 4.97 5.52
CA LEU A 112 -9.17 4.90 5.64
C LEU A 112 -9.66 3.45 5.69
N LEU A 113 -9.18 2.61 4.78
CA LEU A 113 -9.50 1.19 4.79
C LEU A 113 -9.11 0.52 6.12
N ALA A 114 -7.94 0.87 6.67
CA ALA A 114 -7.52 0.38 7.98
C ALA A 114 -8.45 0.86 9.10
N ALA A 115 -8.87 2.14 9.08
CA ALA A 115 -9.82 2.68 10.05
C ALA A 115 -11.20 2.02 9.95
N GLU A 116 -11.72 1.78 8.73
CA GLU A 116 -12.98 1.06 8.49
C GLU A 116 -12.96 -0.37 9.03
N ARG A 117 -11.77 -0.97 9.10
CA ARG A 117 -11.54 -2.30 9.72
C ARG A 117 -11.31 -2.24 11.23
N GLY A 118 -11.50 -1.09 11.86
CA GLY A 118 -11.43 -0.93 13.32
C GLY A 118 -10.02 -0.71 13.87
N TYR A 119 -8.99 -0.54 13.03
CA TYR A 119 -7.66 -0.19 13.52
C TYR A 119 -7.59 1.27 13.96
N SER A 120 -7.04 1.52 15.13
CA SER A 120 -6.81 2.89 15.64
C SER A 120 -5.47 3.47 15.17
N ARG A 121 -4.59 2.63 14.64
CA ARG A 121 -3.22 3.02 14.22
C ARG A 121 -2.83 2.37 12.91
N ALA A 122 -2.09 3.14 12.09
CA ALA A 122 -1.38 2.63 10.92
C ALA A 122 0.13 2.74 11.15
N VAL A 123 0.86 1.76 10.64
CA VAL A 123 2.33 1.75 10.62
C VAL A 123 2.82 1.58 9.18
N LEU A 124 4.03 2.05 8.90
CA LEU A 124 4.71 1.81 7.63
C LEU A 124 6.23 1.93 7.77
N THR A 125 6.93 1.34 6.81
CA THR A 125 8.37 1.57 6.61
C THR A 125 8.55 2.51 5.43
N ALA A 126 9.03 3.73 5.72
CA ALA A 126 9.25 4.75 4.70
C ALA A 126 10.60 4.58 3.99
N SER A 127 10.64 4.73 2.66
CA SER A 127 11.88 5.02 1.95
C SER A 127 12.32 6.46 2.24
N PRO A 128 13.60 6.81 2.06
CA PRO A 128 14.06 8.19 2.23
C PRO A 128 13.21 9.21 1.47
N ASP A 129 12.83 8.91 0.24
CA ASP A 129 12.03 9.79 -0.62
C ASP A 129 10.56 9.91 -0.18
N GLY A 130 10.05 8.92 0.56
CA GLY A 130 8.67 8.87 1.03
C GLY A 130 8.42 9.57 2.38
N VAL A 131 9.45 9.79 3.19
CA VAL A 131 9.32 10.28 4.58
C VAL A 131 8.46 11.56 4.66
N GLU A 132 8.70 12.53 3.79
CA GLU A 132 7.98 13.80 3.82
C GLU A 132 6.50 13.68 3.44
N ILE A 133 6.15 12.75 2.56
CA ILE A 133 4.74 12.45 2.22
C ILE A 133 4.03 11.92 3.47
N TYR A 134 4.63 10.96 4.13
CA TYR A 134 4.03 10.31 5.30
C TYR A 134 3.94 11.26 6.50
N ARG A 135 4.93 12.13 6.72
CA ARG A 135 4.85 13.17 7.76
C ARG A 135 3.65 14.10 7.57
N ARG A 136 3.38 14.53 6.33
CA ARG A 136 2.20 15.36 6.00
C ARG A 136 0.89 14.65 6.24
N LEU A 137 0.87 13.32 6.21
CA LEU A 137 -0.27 12.47 6.51
C LEU A 137 -0.36 12.09 8.00
N GLY A 138 0.43 12.72 8.87
CA GLY A 138 0.38 12.51 10.31
C GLY A 138 1.24 11.36 10.83
N PHE A 139 2.05 10.73 9.97
CA PHE A 139 2.98 9.71 10.45
C PHE A 139 4.21 10.35 11.12
N HIS A 140 4.56 9.84 12.28
CA HIS A 140 5.79 10.20 12.97
C HIS A 140 6.76 9.01 13.04
N THR A 141 8.05 9.31 13.12
CA THR A 141 9.11 8.28 13.19
C THR A 141 9.15 7.67 14.57
N CYS A 142 8.99 6.35 14.66
CA CYS A 142 9.09 5.59 15.90
C CYS A 142 10.34 4.68 15.94
N GLY A 143 11.05 4.53 14.82
CA GLY A 143 12.23 3.70 14.73
C GLY A 143 12.85 3.72 13.33
N THR A 144 13.95 3.01 13.17
CA THR A 144 14.67 2.85 11.89
C THR A 144 14.86 1.38 11.59
N VAL A 145 14.55 0.98 10.35
CA VAL A 145 14.80 -0.38 9.84
C VAL A 145 16.07 -0.34 9.00
N ARG A 146 17.03 -1.20 9.34
CA ARG A 146 18.24 -1.42 8.52
C ARG A 146 18.08 -2.72 7.74
N ARG A 147 18.27 -2.66 6.43
CA ARG A 147 18.25 -3.85 5.57
C ARG A 147 19.68 -4.23 5.22
N TYR A 148 20.01 -5.50 5.44
CA TYR A 148 21.31 -6.08 5.09
C TYR A 148 21.10 -7.04 3.92
N LEU A 149 21.88 -6.87 2.85
CA LEU A 149 21.90 -7.80 1.72
C LEU A 149 23.15 -8.69 1.84
N HIS A 150 22.95 -9.99 1.91
CA HIS A 150 24.05 -10.94 1.75
C HIS A 150 24.22 -11.22 0.25
N LEU A 151 25.31 -10.74 -0.32
CA LEU A 151 25.69 -11.09 -1.69
C LEU A 151 26.54 -12.36 -1.64
N PRO A 152 26.14 -13.45 -2.32
CA PRO A 152 26.98 -14.64 -2.41
C PRO A 152 28.33 -14.24 -3.04
N ARG A 153 29.44 -14.71 -2.44
CA ARG A 153 30.76 -14.53 -3.04
C ARG A 153 30.76 -15.28 -4.39
N ARG A 154 31.18 -14.59 -5.43
CA ARG A 154 31.42 -15.19 -6.75
C ARG A 154 32.66 -16.11 -6.66
#